data_6ed1c5616b4462a222064b7acfe7fa09
#
_entry.id   6ed1c5616b4462a222064b7acfe7fa09
#
_cell.length_a   1.000
_cell.length_b   1.000
_cell.length_c   1.000
_cell.angle_alpha   90.00
_cell.angle_beta   90.00
_cell.angle_gamma   90.00
#
_symmetry.space_group_name_H-M   'P 1'
#
loop_
_entity.id
_entity.type
_entity.pdbx_description
1 polymer ?
#
loop_
_entity_poly.entity_id
_entity_poly.type
_entity_poly.pdbx_seq_one_letter_code
_entity_poly.pdbx_strand_id
1 'polypeptide(L)'
;PLRLVGSEMCIRDSLEGTGLDFKRAIADVTHVPPERQKVLVKGGLLKDDTPLGKVGARAGQQFMVLGAVGELPKAPEKPVQFLEDMPEDELNKAKDLRVGLVNLGNTCYLNATLQLLRAIPQLEDALNAFPGRIGSNQGDASFTAALRDLFQDMRKTTEPVPPLVLLSTLRKIAPQFAEMSSTSGGFAQQDAEEAWLQIIQALASTRVATTPSEPLVAQYLTGHMSIAVSYTHLTL
;
A
#
# COMPACT_ATOMS: atom_id res chain seq x y z
N PRO A 1 11.66 22.72 -14.98
CA PRO A 1 12.01 24.09 -15.24
C PRO A 1 13.52 24.24 -15.21
N LEU A 2 14.14 24.21 -16.41
CA LEU A 2 15.56 24.50 -16.55
C LEU A 2 15.74 26.00 -16.41
N ARG A 3 16.26 26.41 -15.25
CA ARG A 3 16.67 27.76 -14.97
C ARG A 3 18.09 27.91 -15.52
N LEU A 4 18.22 28.43 -16.73
CA LEU A 4 19.52 28.86 -17.27
C LEU A 4 19.93 30.13 -16.55
N VAL A 5 20.72 30.00 -15.51
CA VAL A 5 21.43 31.09 -14.85
C VAL A 5 22.85 31.08 -15.38
N GLY A 6 23.22 32.14 -16.13
CA GLY A 6 24.60 32.44 -16.45
C GLY A 6 25.11 32.05 -17.83
N SER A 7 24.41 32.45 -18.89
CA SER A 7 25.02 32.59 -20.23
C SER A 7 24.92 34.06 -20.59
N GLU A 8 26.03 34.78 -20.46
CA GLU A 8 26.17 36.14 -20.98
C GLU A 8 26.23 36.04 -22.52
N MET A 9 25.11 36.34 -23.16
CA MET A 9 25.01 36.39 -24.63
C MET A 9 25.14 37.81 -25.07
N CYS A 10 26.29 38.16 -25.66
CA CYS A 10 26.46 39.41 -26.41
C CYS A 10 25.81 39.24 -27.76
N ILE A 11 24.57 39.75 -27.90
CA ILE A 11 23.94 39.92 -29.20
C ILE A 11 24.58 41.17 -29.83
N ARG A 12 25.32 40.96 -30.91
CA ARG A 12 25.96 42.05 -31.65
C ARG A 12 24.92 43.01 -32.29
N ASP A 13 24.91 44.22 -31.83
CA ASP A 13 24.87 45.50 -32.51
C ASP A 13 23.76 45.83 -33.51
N SER A 14 22.62 45.17 -33.58
CA SER A 14 21.52 45.68 -34.40
C SER A 14 20.21 45.67 -33.65
N LEU A 15 19.81 46.84 -33.15
CA LEU A 15 18.46 47.12 -32.64
C LEU A 15 17.40 47.19 -33.76
N GLU A 16 17.80 46.91 -35.02
CA GLU A 16 16.95 46.99 -36.21
C GLU A 16 16.19 45.67 -36.51
N GLY A 17 16.23 44.70 -35.61
CA GLY A 17 15.55 43.41 -35.75
C GLY A 17 14.15 43.36 -35.15
N THR A 18 13.45 42.30 -35.46
CA THR A 18 12.15 41.95 -34.85
C THR A 18 12.29 41.05 -33.64
N GLY A 19 11.22 40.90 -32.84
CA GLY A 19 11.19 39.95 -31.73
C GLY A 19 11.46 38.51 -32.16
N LEU A 20 11.11 38.14 -33.40
CA LEU A 20 11.40 36.83 -33.97
C LEU A 20 12.91 36.64 -34.21
N ASP A 21 13.63 37.66 -34.69
CA ASP A 21 15.06 37.58 -34.91
C ASP A 21 15.81 37.41 -33.59
N PHE A 22 15.33 38.09 -32.55
CA PHE A 22 15.86 37.90 -31.18
C PHE A 22 15.64 36.48 -30.65
N LYS A 23 14.45 35.92 -30.88
CA LYS A 23 14.16 34.51 -30.47
C LYS A 23 14.99 33.51 -31.27
N ARG A 24 15.29 33.77 -32.56
CA ARG A 24 16.18 32.95 -33.39
C ARG A 24 17.60 32.96 -32.82
N ALA A 25 18.13 34.13 -32.50
CA ALA A 25 19.46 34.25 -31.90
C ALA A 25 19.54 33.50 -30.54
N ILE A 26 18.46 33.52 -29.75
CA ILE A 26 18.37 32.69 -28.51
C ILE A 26 18.31 31.22 -28.86
N ALA A 27 17.62 30.81 -29.92
CA ALA A 27 17.53 29.42 -30.35
C ALA A 27 18.90 28.84 -30.73
N ASP A 28 19.72 29.66 -31.41
CA ASP A 28 21.08 29.24 -31.85
C ASP A 28 21.98 28.89 -30.65
N VAL A 29 21.78 29.55 -29.51
CA VAL A 29 22.60 29.28 -28.29
C VAL A 29 21.95 28.28 -27.35
N THR A 30 20.63 28.32 -27.18
CA THR A 30 19.90 27.54 -26.23
C THR A 30 19.31 26.24 -26.79
N HIS A 31 19.31 26.12 -28.13
CA HIS A 31 18.64 25.03 -28.86
C HIS A 31 17.13 24.90 -28.57
N VAL A 32 16.53 25.96 -28.06
CA VAL A 32 15.07 26.03 -27.84
C VAL A 32 14.42 26.65 -29.09
N PRO A 33 13.47 25.99 -29.75
CA PRO A 33 12.79 26.55 -30.92
C PRO A 33 12.09 27.86 -30.59
N PRO A 34 12.13 28.89 -31.49
CA PRO A 34 11.54 30.22 -31.28
C PRO A 34 10.08 30.18 -30.87
N GLU A 35 9.31 29.23 -31.41
CA GLU A 35 7.89 28.99 -31.11
C GLU A 35 7.62 28.58 -29.66
N ARG A 36 8.62 27.99 -29.02
CA ARG A 36 8.55 27.54 -27.65
C ARG A 36 9.21 28.46 -26.63
N GLN A 37 9.77 29.58 -27.11
CA GLN A 37 10.38 30.58 -26.26
C GLN A 37 9.35 31.60 -25.79
N LYS A 38 9.30 31.84 -24.50
CA LYS A 38 8.61 32.97 -23.87
C LYS A 38 9.65 33.90 -23.30
N VAL A 39 9.88 35.02 -23.93
CA VAL A 39 10.85 36.04 -23.49
C VAL A 39 10.10 37.16 -22.81
N LEU A 40 10.46 37.42 -21.54
CA LEU A 40 9.89 38.47 -20.72
C LEU A 40 10.71 39.77 -20.91
N VAL A 41 10.01 40.82 -21.29
CA VAL A 41 10.56 42.19 -21.48
C VAL A 41 9.82 43.17 -20.58
N LYS A 42 10.36 44.40 -20.43
CA LYS A 42 9.64 45.47 -19.71
C LYS A 42 8.33 45.78 -20.46
N GLY A 43 7.21 45.33 -19.90
CA GLY A 43 5.89 45.52 -20.51
C GLY A 43 5.17 44.22 -20.88
N GLY A 44 5.77 43.05 -20.63
CA GLY A 44 5.11 41.73 -20.81
C GLY A 44 5.91 40.77 -21.67
N LEU A 45 5.21 39.93 -22.42
CA LEU A 45 5.79 38.90 -23.29
C LEU A 45 6.21 39.52 -24.65
N LEU A 46 7.44 39.22 -25.09
CA LEU A 46 7.93 39.66 -26.42
C LEU A 46 7.14 38.95 -27.52
N LYS A 47 6.42 39.74 -28.33
CA LYS A 47 5.74 39.28 -29.56
C LYS A 47 6.72 39.25 -30.73
N ASP A 48 6.50 38.34 -31.68
CA ASP A 48 7.39 38.11 -32.81
C ASP A 48 7.52 39.36 -33.74
N ASP A 49 6.45 40.13 -33.88
CA ASP A 49 6.40 41.33 -34.73
C ASP A 49 6.88 42.63 -34.04
N THR A 50 7.31 42.53 -32.76
CA THR A 50 7.70 43.73 -31.99
C THR A 50 9.09 44.20 -32.42
N PRO A 51 9.26 45.45 -32.92
CA PRO A 51 10.58 45.98 -33.22
C PRO A 51 11.43 46.08 -31.94
N LEU A 52 12.66 45.57 -31.95
CA LEU A 52 13.56 45.57 -30.79
C LEU A 52 13.86 46.99 -30.26
N GLY A 53 13.86 47.99 -31.14
CA GLY A 53 13.99 49.39 -30.75
C GLY A 53 12.89 49.91 -29.82
N LYS A 54 11.66 49.33 -29.87
CA LYS A 54 10.54 49.68 -28.98
C LYS A 54 10.62 48.94 -27.61
N VAL A 55 11.36 47.85 -27.53
CA VAL A 55 11.54 47.08 -26.29
C VAL A 55 12.43 47.82 -25.32
N GLY A 56 13.20 48.81 -25.78
CA GLY A 56 14.09 49.62 -24.96
C GLY A 56 15.25 48.79 -24.36
N ALA A 57 15.72 47.77 -25.11
CA ALA A 57 16.83 46.95 -24.71
C ALA A 57 18.12 47.77 -24.60
N ARG A 58 18.88 47.59 -23.52
CA ARG A 58 20.16 48.28 -23.28
C ARG A 58 21.27 47.25 -23.21
N ALA A 59 22.48 47.66 -23.58
CA ALA A 59 23.66 46.83 -23.42
C ALA A 59 23.79 46.32 -21.97
N GLY A 60 23.98 44.99 -21.79
CA GLY A 60 24.05 44.37 -20.47
C GLY A 60 22.71 44.07 -19.80
N GLN A 61 21.59 44.29 -20.47
CA GLN A 61 20.28 43.97 -19.93
C GLN A 61 20.02 42.46 -19.93
N GLN A 62 19.61 41.90 -18.81
CA GLN A 62 19.21 40.50 -18.68
C GLN A 62 17.74 40.30 -19.02
N PHE A 63 17.44 39.30 -19.83
CA PHE A 63 16.09 38.90 -20.19
C PHE A 63 15.81 37.50 -19.59
N MET A 64 14.61 37.32 -19.10
CA MET A 64 14.17 35.98 -18.63
C MET A 64 13.56 35.25 -19.87
N VAL A 65 14.16 34.13 -20.19
CA VAL A 65 13.69 33.24 -21.26
C VAL A 65 13.18 31.94 -20.64
N LEU A 66 11.94 31.60 -20.96
CA LEU A 66 11.29 30.34 -20.57
C LEU A 66 11.09 29.51 -21.83
N GLY A 67 11.55 28.28 -21.84
CA GLY A 67 11.42 27.33 -22.94
C GLY A 67 11.96 25.95 -22.61
N ALA A 68 11.59 24.95 -23.41
CA ALA A 68 12.06 23.59 -23.28
C ALA A 68 12.61 23.07 -24.62
N VAL A 69 13.75 22.38 -24.57
CA VAL A 69 14.44 21.84 -25.75
C VAL A 69 13.80 20.54 -26.26
N GLY A 70 13.02 19.83 -25.46
CA GLY A 70 12.40 18.56 -25.82
C GLY A 70 10.98 18.66 -26.36
N GLU A 71 10.48 17.59 -26.97
CA GLU A 71 9.06 17.47 -27.25
C GLU A 71 8.25 17.51 -25.94
N LEU A 72 7.13 18.26 -25.98
CA LEU A 72 6.21 18.22 -24.83
C LEU A 72 5.70 16.78 -24.67
N PRO A 73 5.67 16.24 -23.44
CA PRO A 73 5.03 14.97 -23.21
C PRO A 73 3.63 15.00 -23.77
N LYS A 74 3.29 14.03 -24.64
CA LYS A 74 1.91 13.90 -25.12
C LYS A 74 1.04 13.64 -23.89
N ALA A 75 -0.10 14.31 -23.82
CA ALA A 75 -1.09 14.00 -22.80
C ALA A 75 -1.42 12.50 -22.88
N PRO A 76 -1.52 11.80 -21.75
CA PRO A 76 -1.86 10.38 -21.75
C PRO A 76 -3.20 10.21 -22.49
N GLU A 77 -3.28 9.18 -23.33
CA GLU A 77 -4.48 8.87 -24.14
C GLU A 77 -5.73 8.63 -23.28
N LYS A 78 -5.52 8.25 -22.05
CA LYS A 78 -6.59 8.13 -21.02
C LYS A 78 -6.36 9.20 -19.95
N PRO A 79 -7.42 9.91 -19.53
CA PRO A 79 -7.30 10.84 -18.40
C PRO A 79 -6.74 10.10 -17.19
N VAL A 80 -5.78 10.72 -16.51
CA VAL A 80 -5.27 10.19 -15.24
C VAL A 80 -6.42 10.24 -14.24
N GLN A 81 -6.91 9.07 -13.86
CA GLN A 81 -7.94 8.94 -12.86
C GLN A 81 -7.24 8.99 -11.48
N PHE A 82 -7.59 9.97 -10.68
CA PHE A 82 -7.05 10.04 -9.32
C PHE A 82 -7.73 9.01 -8.43
N LEU A 83 -7.00 8.49 -7.45
CA LEU A 83 -7.53 7.50 -6.50
C LEU A 83 -8.75 8.03 -5.73
N GLU A 84 -8.85 9.34 -5.55
CA GLU A 84 -9.95 10.03 -4.86
C GLU A 84 -11.26 10.02 -5.67
N ASP A 85 -11.17 9.89 -7.00
CA ASP A 85 -12.32 9.88 -7.91
C ASP A 85 -12.80 8.46 -8.23
N MET A 86 -12.12 7.43 -7.69
CA MET A 86 -12.49 6.03 -7.93
C MET A 86 -13.60 5.59 -6.98
N PRO A 87 -14.57 4.76 -7.46
CA PRO A 87 -15.51 4.07 -6.59
C PRO A 87 -14.77 3.25 -5.53
N GLU A 88 -15.35 3.14 -4.33
CA GLU A 88 -14.71 2.49 -3.18
C GLU A 88 -14.30 1.03 -3.47
N ASP A 89 -15.10 0.31 -4.24
CA ASP A 89 -14.84 -1.07 -4.66
C ASP A 89 -13.61 -1.19 -5.59
N GLU A 90 -13.46 -0.25 -6.53
CA GLU A 90 -12.30 -0.20 -7.42
C GLU A 90 -11.05 0.28 -6.68
N LEU A 91 -11.22 1.21 -5.76
CA LEU A 91 -10.16 1.71 -4.89
C LEU A 91 -9.59 0.59 -4.00
N ASN A 92 -10.46 -0.23 -3.42
CA ASN A 92 -10.06 -1.36 -2.58
C ASN A 92 -9.30 -2.43 -3.39
N LYS A 93 -9.74 -2.70 -4.62
CA LYS A 93 -9.04 -3.61 -5.55
C LYS A 93 -7.70 -3.03 -6.01
N ALA A 94 -7.66 -1.74 -6.36
CA ALA A 94 -6.44 -1.08 -6.84
C ALA A 94 -5.36 -0.96 -5.75
N LYS A 95 -5.77 -0.81 -4.48
CA LYS A 95 -4.87 -0.74 -3.33
C LYS A 95 -4.52 -2.09 -2.73
N ASP A 96 -5.07 -3.19 -3.26
CA ASP A 96 -4.96 -4.54 -2.69
C ASP A 96 -5.27 -4.55 -1.18
N LEU A 97 -6.29 -3.77 -0.79
CA LEU A 97 -6.69 -3.65 0.61
C LEU A 97 -7.34 -4.95 1.06
N ARG A 98 -6.84 -5.46 2.18
CA ARG A 98 -7.40 -6.66 2.78
C ARG A 98 -8.75 -6.36 3.40
N VAL A 99 -9.71 -7.24 3.11
CA VAL A 99 -11.07 -7.14 3.65
C VAL A 99 -11.05 -7.23 5.18
N GLY A 100 -11.83 -6.38 5.82
CA GLY A 100 -11.98 -6.33 7.26
C GLY A 100 -12.89 -7.44 7.82
N LEU A 101 -12.98 -7.49 9.15
CA LEU A 101 -13.90 -8.35 9.89
C LEU A 101 -14.87 -7.48 10.70
N VAL A 102 -16.14 -7.87 10.71
CA VAL A 102 -17.16 -7.18 11.52
C VAL A 102 -16.89 -7.43 13.01
N ASN A 103 -16.94 -6.37 13.81
CA ASN A 103 -16.89 -6.51 15.25
C ASN A 103 -18.29 -6.91 15.79
N LEU A 104 -18.36 -8.09 16.39
CA LEU A 104 -19.59 -8.69 16.92
C LEU A 104 -19.83 -8.38 18.41
N GLY A 105 -19.20 -7.32 18.92
CA GLY A 105 -19.18 -6.95 20.33
C GLY A 105 -18.02 -7.61 21.08
N ASN A 106 -17.07 -6.77 21.50
CA ASN A 106 -15.83 -7.19 22.20
C ASN A 106 -15.01 -8.28 21.50
N THR A 107 -15.13 -8.44 20.16
CA THR A 107 -14.41 -9.43 19.37
C THR A 107 -13.14 -8.90 18.69
N CYS A 108 -12.68 -7.71 19.06
CA CYS A 108 -11.49 -7.08 18.48
C CYS A 108 -10.22 -7.94 18.66
N TYR A 109 -10.09 -8.65 19.78
CA TYR A 109 -9.00 -9.58 20.04
C TYR A 109 -8.90 -10.67 18.96
N LEU A 110 -10.04 -11.28 18.62
CA LEU A 110 -10.11 -12.32 17.59
C LEU A 110 -9.88 -11.73 16.19
N ASN A 111 -10.50 -10.59 15.88
CA ASN A 111 -10.35 -9.93 14.58
C ASN A 111 -8.88 -9.57 14.30
N ALA A 112 -8.17 -9.03 15.30
CA ALA A 112 -6.74 -8.71 15.17
C ALA A 112 -5.90 -9.96 14.93
N THR A 113 -6.14 -11.02 15.70
CA THR A 113 -5.44 -12.30 15.56
C THR A 113 -5.67 -12.93 14.17
N LEU A 114 -6.91 -12.91 13.68
CA LEU A 114 -7.25 -13.44 12.36
C LEU A 114 -6.59 -12.67 11.22
N GLN A 115 -6.54 -11.35 11.30
CA GLN A 115 -5.85 -10.52 10.29
C GLN A 115 -4.34 -10.79 10.29
N LEU A 116 -3.74 -11.01 11.45
CA LEU A 116 -2.33 -11.40 11.57
C LEU A 116 -2.08 -12.77 10.92
N LEU A 117 -2.90 -13.78 11.23
CA LEU A 117 -2.81 -15.11 10.65
C LEU A 117 -2.98 -15.10 9.13
N ARG A 118 -3.92 -14.31 8.64
CA ARG A 118 -4.17 -14.15 7.19
C ARG A 118 -2.97 -13.52 6.46
N ALA A 119 -2.06 -12.85 7.17
CA ALA A 119 -0.84 -12.32 6.56
C ALA A 119 0.20 -13.41 6.21
N ILE A 120 -0.04 -14.68 6.60
CA ILE A 120 0.85 -15.81 6.36
C ILE A 120 0.33 -16.61 5.14
N PRO A 121 0.91 -16.46 3.92
CA PRO A 121 0.41 -17.13 2.73
C PRO A 121 0.41 -18.66 2.85
N GLN A 122 1.44 -19.21 3.50
CA GLN A 122 1.59 -20.65 3.70
C GLN A 122 0.46 -21.24 4.55
N LEU A 123 -0.07 -20.48 5.51
CA LEU A 123 -1.22 -20.88 6.30
C LEU A 123 -2.48 -20.96 5.45
N GLU A 124 -2.67 -20.01 4.58
CA GLU A 124 -3.85 -19.98 3.69
C GLU A 124 -3.83 -21.16 2.72
N ASP A 125 -2.67 -21.48 2.14
CA ASP A 125 -2.51 -22.63 1.26
C ASP A 125 -2.76 -23.95 1.99
N ALA A 126 -2.24 -24.09 3.20
CA ALA A 126 -2.43 -25.27 4.04
C ALA A 126 -3.90 -25.45 4.49
N LEU A 127 -4.58 -24.34 4.83
CA LEU A 127 -6.01 -24.38 5.15
C LEU A 127 -6.85 -24.79 3.94
N ASN A 128 -6.54 -24.30 2.75
CA ASN A 128 -7.27 -24.68 1.51
C ASN A 128 -7.11 -26.17 1.20
N ALA A 129 -6.00 -26.77 1.56
CA ALA A 129 -5.77 -28.19 1.41
C ALA A 129 -6.44 -29.05 2.51
N PHE A 130 -6.90 -28.43 3.60
CA PHE A 130 -7.49 -29.16 4.73
C PHE A 130 -8.88 -29.72 4.39
N PRO A 131 -9.09 -31.05 4.47
CA PRO A 131 -10.33 -31.71 4.02
C PRO A 131 -11.47 -31.68 5.05
N GLY A 132 -11.23 -31.17 6.27
CA GLY A 132 -12.21 -31.13 7.35
C GLY A 132 -13.48 -30.34 7.02
N ARG A 133 -14.56 -30.63 7.77
CA ARG A 133 -15.86 -29.98 7.62
C ARG A 133 -16.34 -29.40 8.94
N ILE A 134 -17.08 -28.29 8.89
CA ILE A 134 -17.78 -27.71 10.05
C ILE A 134 -18.80 -28.71 10.55
N GLY A 135 -18.89 -28.85 11.88
CA GLY A 135 -19.81 -29.81 12.52
C GLY A 135 -19.27 -31.23 12.66
N SER A 136 -17.96 -31.44 12.37
CA SER A 136 -17.31 -32.73 12.71
C SER A 136 -17.33 -32.99 14.22
N ASN A 137 -17.27 -34.26 14.63
CA ASN A 137 -17.22 -34.64 16.04
C ASN A 137 -15.93 -34.16 16.76
N GLN A 138 -14.91 -33.77 16.01
CA GLN A 138 -13.69 -33.18 16.53
C GLN A 138 -13.82 -31.65 16.48
N GLY A 139 -13.83 -31.01 17.66
CA GLY A 139 -14.00 -29.57 17.80
C GLY A 139 -12.95 -28.77 17.03
N ASP A 140 -11.66 -29.17 17.15
CA ASP A 140 -10.55 -28.52 16.47
C ASP A 140 -10.65 -28.61 14.94
N ALA A 141 -11.07 -29.75 14.42
CA ALA A 141 -11.28 -29.92 12.98
C ALA A 141 -12.44 -29.08 12.46
N SER A 142 -13.51 -28.96 13.25
CA SER A 142 -14.63 -28.06 12.93
C SER A 142 -14.20 -26.59 12.96
N PHE A 143 -13.38 -26.19 13.93
CA PHE A 143 -12.82 -24.85 14.04
C PHE A 143 -11.89 -24.54 12.85
N THR A 144 -10.97 -25.46 12.53
CA THR A 144 -10.03 -25.30 11.41
C THR A 144 -10.77 -25.17 10.07
N ALA A 145 -11.85 -25.95 9.87
CA ALA A 145 -12.70 -25.81 8.69
C ALA A 145 -13.42 -24.46 8.67
N ALA A 146 -13.92 -23.96 9.79
CA ALA A 146 -14.54 -22.65 9.88
C ALA A 146 -13.53 -21.51 9.58
N LEU A 147 -12.28 -21.66 10.01
CA LEU A 147 -11.20 -20.71 9.70
C LEU A 147 -10.88 -20.69 8.20
N ARG A 148 -10.77 -21.85 7.57
CA ARG A 148 -10.60 -21.97 6.11
C ARG A 148 -11.72 -21.25 5.36
N ASP A 149 -12.96 -21.57 5.71
CA ASP A 149 -14.13 -21.05 5.02
C ASP A 149 -14.25 -19.54 5.19
N LEU A 150 -13.94 -19.01 6.39
CA LEU A 150 -13.87 -17.56 6.63
C LEU A 150 -12.83 -16.88 5.74
N PHE A 151 -11.62 -17.42 5.64
CA PHE A 151 -10.57 -16.84 4.80
C PHE A 151 -10.94 -16.90 3.31
N GLN A 152 -11.60 -17.97 2.87
CA GLN A 152 -12.13 -18.06 1.51
C GLN A 152 -13.22 -17.02 1.22
N ASP A 153 -14.12 -16.77 2.18
CA ASP A 153 -15.16 -15.75 2.03
C ASP A 153 -14.57 -14.33 2.01
N MET A 154 -13.57 -14.06 2.83
CA MET A 154 -12.85 -12.80 2.82
C MET A 154 -12.08 -12.54 1.50
N ARG A 155 -11.81 -13.57 0.69
CA ARG A 155 -11.21 -13.40 -0.65
C ARG A 155 -12.23 -13.05 -1.73
N LYS A 156 -13.49 -13.43 -1.52
CA LYS A 156 -14.55 -13.28 -2.54
C LYS A 156 -15.28 -11.95 -2.46
N THR A 157 -15.15 -11.23 -1.35
CA THR A 157 -15.87 -9.97 -1.09
C THR A 157 -14.92 -8.82 -0.84
N THR A 158 -15.41 -7.60 -1.05
CA THR A 158 -14.76 -6.34 -0.65
C THR A 158 -15.37 -5.77 0.63
N GLU A 159 -16.52 -6.31 1.06
CA GLU A 159 -17.20 -5.89 2.29
C GLU A 159 -16.69 -6.64 3.53
N PRO A 160 -16.76 -6.03 4.72
CA PRO A 160 -16.37 -6.69 5.97
C PRO A 160 -17.17 -7.97 6.24
N VAL A 161 -16.48 -9.05 6.56
CA VAL A 161 -17.09 -10.38 6.80
C VAL A 161 -17.34 -10.58 8.31
N PRO A 162 -18.53 -11.01 8.72
CA PRO A 162 -18.81 -11.35 10.12
C PRO A 162 -18.27 -12.74 10.47
N PRO A 163 -17.34 -12.90 11.44
CA PRO A 163 -16.74 -14.20 11.80
C PRO A 163 -17.63 -15.04 12.75
N LEU A 164 -18.96 -15.08 12.50
CA LEU A 164 -19.95 -15.72 13.39
C LEU A 164 -19.72 -17.20 13.63
N VAL A 165 -19.51 -17.96 12.54
CA VAL A 165 -19.32 -19.42 12.59
C VAL A 165 -18.01 -19.74 13.29
N LEU A 166 -16.94 -19.05 12.97
CA LEU A 166 -15.66 -19.24 13.63
C LEU A 166 -15.73 -18.94 15.12
N LEU A 167 -16.35 -17.80 15.49
CA LEU A 167 -16.52 -17.40 16.89
C LEU A 167 -17.35 -18.43 17.67
N SER A 168 -18.40 -18.97 17.05
CA SER A 168 -19.24 -20.01 17.71
C SER A 168 -18.47 -21.32 17.90
N THR A 169 -17.62 -21.71 16.95
CA THR A 169 -16.78 -22.90 17.09
C THR A 169 -15.63 -22.67 18.07
N LEU A 170 -15.04 -21.49 18.13
CA LEU A 170 -14.04 -21.13 19.14
C LEU A 170 -14.61 -21.28 20.56
N ARG A 171 -15.79 -20.73 20.83
CA ARG A 171 -16.46 -20.82 22.12
C ARG A 171 -16.81 -22.24 22.54
N LYS A 172 -16.96 -23.16 21.59
CA LYS A 172 -17.18 -24.58 21.88
C LYS A 172 -15.92 -25.31 22.30
N ILE A 173 -14.79 -25.03 21.66
CA ILE A 173 -13.52 -25.67 21.98
C ILE A 173 -12.81 -25.02 23.17
N ALA A 174 -13.07 -23.72 23.41
CA ALA A 174 -12.45 -22.92 24.44
C ALA A 174 -13.53 -22.08 25.18
N PRO A 175 -14.20 -22.64 26.20
CA PRO A 175 -15.33 -22.03 26.90
C PRO A 175 -15.04 -20.68 27.53
N GLN A 176 -13.78 -20.36 27.87
CA GLN A 176 -13.39 -19.05 28.40
C GLN A 176 -13.77 -17.90 27.46
N PHE A 177 -13.80 -18.11 26.14
CA PHE A 177 -14.25 -17.10 25.17
C PHE A 177 -15.78 -16.93 25.13
N ALA A 178 -16.51 -17.73 25.90
CA ALA A 178 -17.95 -17.63 26.08
C ALA A 178 -18.36 -16.94 27.40
N GLU A 179 -17.41 -16.45 28.20
CA GLU A 179 -17.68 -15.75 29.45
C GLU A 179 -18.47 -14.47 29.18
N MET A 180 -19.45 -14.22 30.07
CA MET A 180 -20.29 -13.03 29.99
C MET A 180 -19.66 -11.89 30.76
N SER A 181 -19.76 -10.67 30.19
CA SER A 181 -19.34 -9.46 30.88
C SER A 181 -20.32 -9.11 31.99
N SER A 182 -19.81 -8.84 33.19
CA SER A 182 -20.62 -8.34 34.29
C SER A 182 -21.17 -6.92 34.09
N THR A 183 -20.58 -6.16 33.15
CA THR A 183 -20.91 -4.73 32.98
C THR A 183 -21.66 -4.40 31.69
N SER A 184 -21.48 -5.17 30.61
CA SER A 184 -21.98 -4.81 29.27
C SER A 184 -23.15 -5.67 28.77
N GLY A 185 -23.57 -6.69 29.52
CA GLY A 185 -24.66 -7.58 29.13
C GLY A 185 -24.41 -8.45 27.90
N GLY A 186 -23.16 -8.48 27.42
CA GLY A 186 -22.68 -9.29 26.31
C GLY A 186 -21.48 -10.15 26.72
N PHE A 187 -20.79 -10.73 25.76
CA PHE A 187 -19.56 -11.49 26.04
C PHE A 187 -18.43 -10.57 26.52
N ALA A 188 -17.62 -11.06 27.45
CA ALA A 188 -16.47 -10.34 27.95
C ALA A 188 -15.40 -10.14 26.85
N GLN A 189 -14.63 -9.08 26.98
CA GLN A 189 -13.43 -8.89 26.17
C GLN A 189 -12.39 -9.89 26.64
N GLN A 190 -11.67 -10.49 25.67
CA GLN A 190 -10.66 -11.51 25.93
C GLN A 190 -9.29 -11.08 25.45
N ASP A 191 -8.26 -11.82 25.83
CA ASP A 191 -6.90 -11.56 25.43
C ASP A 191 -6.60 -12.11 24.01
N ALA A 192 -5.90 -11.31 23.21
CA ALA A 192 -5.52 -11.69 21.87
C ALA A 192 -4.44 -12.78 21.83
N GLU A 193 -3.53 -12.80 22.83
CA GLU A 193 -2.52 -13.85 22.96
C GLU A 193 -3.17 -15.19 23.28
N GLU A 194 -4.16 -15.19 24.16
CA GLU A 194 -4.91 -16.40 24.48
C GLU A 194 -5.66 -16.94 23.26
N ALA A 195 -6.30 -16.05 22.48
CA ALA A 195 -6.94 -16.43 21.22
C ALA A 195 -5.91 -16.99 20.22
N TRP A 196 -4.76 -16.37 20.09
CA TRP A 196 -3.66 -16.85 19.26
C TRP A 196 -3.25 -18.27 19.65
N LEU A 197 -2.98 -18.51 20.95
CA LEU A 197 -2.56 -19.82 21.44
C LEU A 197 -3.61 -20.90 21.16
N GLN A 198 -4.89 -20.62 21.36
CA GLN A 198 -5.97 -21.57 21.07
C GLN A 198 -6.07 -21.89 19.58
N ILE A 199 -5.93 -20.89 18.70
CA ILE A 199 -5.92 -21.11 17.25
C ILE A 199 -4.73 -21.98 16.85
N ILE A 200 -3.53 -21.66 17.32
CA ILE A 200 -2.32 -22.43 17.01
C ILE A 200 -2.44 -23.87 17.51
N GLN A 201 -2.99 -24.07 18.71
CA GLN A 201 -3.23 -25.40 19.24
C GLN A 201 -4.22 -26.22 18.40
N ALA A 202 -5.31 -25.61 17.94
CA ALA A 202 -6.28 -26.26 17.06
C ALA A 202 -5.66 -26.61 15.70
N LEU A 203 -4.85 -25.72 15.11
CA LEU A 203 -4.11 -25.99 13.87
C LEU A 203 -3.07 -27.11 14.03
N ALA A 204 -2.38 -27.15 15.17
CA ALA A 204 -1.41 -28.21 15.46
C ALA A 204 -2.09 -29.57 15.64
N SER A 205 -3.22 -29.62 16.36
CA SER A 205 -3.98 -30.87 16.60
C SER A 205 -4.55 -31.44 15.31
N THR A 206 -4.98 -30.61 14.39
CA THR A 206 -5.51 -31.01 13.07
C THR A 206 -4.42 -31.29 12.04
N ARG A 207 -3.15 -31.04 12.38
CA ARG A 207 -1.99 -31.25 11.51
C ARG A 207 -2.13 -30.60 10.14
N VAL A 208 -2.63 -29.37 10.12
CA VAL A 208 -2.68 -28.56 8.90
C VAL A 208 -1.26 -28.45 8.33
N ALA A 209 -1.09 -28.80 7.06
CA ALA A 209 0.22 -28.87 6.42
C ALA A 209 0.15 -28.44 4.95
N THR A 210 1.20 -27.80 4.49
CA THR A 210 1.43 -27.53 3.05
C THR A 210 2.05 -28.74 2.36
N THR A 211 2.82 -29.54 3.11
CA THR A 211 3.46 -30.77 2.62
C THR A 211 3.13 -31.92 3.57
N PRO A 212 3.07 -33.18 3.09
CA PRO A 212 2.79 -34.34 3.93
C PRO A 212 3.80 -34.60 5.04
N SER A 213 5.01 -34.02 4.93
CA SER A 213 6.14 -34.35 5.80
C SER A 213 6.15 -33.56 7.12
N GLU A 214 5.65 -32.33 7.16
CA GLU A 214 5.75 -31.51 8.36
C GLU A 214 4.52 -30.61 8.55
N PRO A 215 3.90 -30.60 9.76
CA PRO A 215 2.81 -29.70 10.07
C PRO A 215 3.26 -28.24 10.01
N LEU A 216 2.39 -27.36 9.47
CA LEU A 216 2.67 -25.93 9.30
C LEU A 216 3.10 -25.24 10.61
N VAL A 217 2.42 -25.58 11.71
CA VAL A 217 2.74 -24.99 13.03
C VAL A 217 4.18 -25.32 13.44
N ALA A 218 4.63 -26.56 13.23
CA ALA A 218 6.00 -26.96 13.54
C ALA A 218 7.02 -26.23 12.65
N GLN A 219 6.69 -26.01 11.39
CA GLN A 219 7.60 -25.42 10.42
C GLN A 219 7.73 -23.90 10.56
N TYR A 220 6.64 -23.18 10.83
CA TYR A 220 6.61 -21.71 10.73
C TYR A 220 6.31 -21.00 12.05
N LEU A 221 5.71 -21.68 13.02
CA LEU A 221 5.17 -21.06 14.23
C LEU A 221 5.77 -21.61 15.53
N THR A 222 6.78 -22.49 15.44
CA THR A 222 7.52 -23.00 16.62
C THR A 222 8.99 -22.68 16.48
N GLY A 223 9.65 -22.56 17.65
CA GLY A 223 11.08 -22.39 17.76
C GLY A 223 11.69 -23.44 18.69
N HIS A 224 12.99 -23.63 18.59
CA HIS A 224 13.75 -24.48 19.49
C HIS A 224 14.59 -23.61 20.44
N MET A 225 14.46 -23.86 21.75
CA MET A 225 15.29 -23.23 22.76
C MET A 225 16.20 -24.28 23.38
N SER A 226 17.50 -24.04 23.40
CA SER A 226 18.48 -24.84 24.11
C SER A 226 18.91 -24.12 25.38
N ILE A 227 18.69 -24.74 26.53
CA ILE A 227 19.12 -24.20 27.83
C ILE A 227 20.31 -25.03 28.30
N ALA A 228 21.48 -24.38 28.36
CA ALA A 228 22.68 -24.98 28.96
C ALA A 228 22.78 -24.58 30.45
N VAL A 229 22.81 -25.55 31.35
CA VAL A 229 22.97 -25.30 32.78
C VAL A 229 24.36 -25.83 33.19
N SER A 230 25.13 -24.94 33.80
CA SER A 230 26.44 -25.30 34.39
C SER A 230 26.31 -25.38 35.91
N TYR A 231 26.71 -26.49 36.47
CA TYR A 231 26.75 -26.68 37.93
C TYR A 231 28.16 -26.51 38.44
N THR A 232 28.36 -25.69 39.46
CA THR A 232 29.67 -25.50 40.13
C THR A 232 29.96 -26.58 41.18
N HIS A 233 28.93 -27.28 41.67
CA HIS A 233 29.06 -28.40 42.63
C HIS A 233 28.11 -29.52 42.25
N LEU A 234 28.65 -30.72 42.05
CA LEU A 234 27.95 -31.98 42.07
C LEU A 234 28.12 -32.56 43.50
N THR A 235 27.09 -32.47 44.34
CA THR A 235 27.01 -33.28 45.54
C THR A 235 26.54 -34.67 45.14
N LEU A 236 27.43 -35.64 45.26
CA LEU A 236 27.14 -37.09 45.20
C LEU A 236 26.40 -37.53 46.44
#